data_5463fd3ecf35b7c778ceb8bc8d5ec112
#
_entry.id   5463fd3ecf35b7c778ceb8bc8d5ec112
#
_cell.length_a   1.000
_cell.length_b   1.000
_cell.length_c   1.000
_cell.angle_alpha   90.00
_cell.angle_beta   90.00
_cell.angle_gamma   90.00
#
_symmetry.space_group_name_H-M   'P 1'
#
loop_
_entity.id
_entity.type
_entity.pdbx_description
1 polymer ?
#
loop_
_entity_poly.entity_id
_entity_poly.type
_entity_poly.pdbx_seq_one_letter_code
_entity_poly.pdbx_strand_id
1 'polypeptide(L)'
;MAQVRKLYEYMSSDHAGLKLMESEDGKDLFMQGLFIQGETKNQNGRVYPKSEIEKAVESVRGRLSKGETVLGELDHPEELQINLDRVSHIITEMVCDGSDGLGKLKIIDTPMGNIARSLLTAGAKLGVSSRGSGNVNESGKVSDFDIVTIDIVAQPSAPDAYPKTIYESLFNMRGGAVIFDTAQAVTHDNSAERHLMKQITSFIRELNLK
;
A
#
# COMPACT_ATOMS: atom_id res chain seq x y z
N MET A 1 -18.61 15.91 7.65
CA MET A 1 -17.24 16.00 7.12
C MET A 1 -16.88 14.64 6.59
N ALA A 2 -16.42 14.53 5.34
CA ALA A 2 -15.92 13.27 4.81
C ALA A 2 -14.68 12.85 5.60
N GLN A 3 -14.65 11.61 6.06
CA GLN A 3 -13.52 11.08 6.81
C GLN A 3 -12.45 10.65 5.79
N VAL A 4 -11.29 11.30 5.82
CA VAL A 4 -10.13 10.90 5.01
C VAL A 4 -9.71 9.49 5.43
N ARG A 5 -9.60 8.59 4.47
CA ARG A 5 -9.27 7.19 4.69
C ARG A 5 -7.85 6.90 4.20
N LYS A 6 -7.18 5.97 4.88
CA LYS A 6 -5.96 5.35 4.35
C LYS A 6 -6.36 4.41 3.21
N LEU A 7 -5.67 4.51 2.08
CA LEU A 7 -5.95 3.74 0.86
C LEU A 7 -4.70 2.97 0.45
N TYR A 8 -4.85 1.65 0.30
CA TYR A 8 -3.80 0.73 -0.15
C TYR A 8 -4.36 -0.07 -1.32
N GLU A 9 -3.68 -0.03 -2.46
CA GLU A 9 -4.11 -0.75 -3.65
C GLU A 9 -3.00 -1.68 -4.13
N TYR A 10 -3.23 -2.94 -3.88
CA TYR A 10 -2.31 -4.00 -4.27
C TYR A 10 -2.45 -4.36 -5.74
N MET A 11 -1.30 -4.60 -6.35
CA MET A 11 -1.20 -5.09 -7.73
C MET A 11 -0.18 -6.23 -7.81
N SER A 12 -0.62 -7.40 -8.27
CA SER A 12 0.27 -8.55 -8.45
C SER A 12 1.31 -8.28 -9.52
N SER A 13 2.45 -8.97 -9.47
CA SER A 13 3.49 -8.88 -10.49
C SER A 13 2.95 -9.13 -11.89
N ASP A 14 2.09 -10.14 -12.06
CA ASP A 14 1.53 -10.51 -13.36
C ASP A 14 0.53 -9.46 -13.86
N HIS A 15 -0.36 -8.94 -12.99
CA HIS A 15 -1.32 -7.89 -13.34
C HIS A 15 -0.64 -6.57 -13.67
N ALA A 16 0.37 -6.20 -12.90
CA ALA A 16 1.16 -4.99 -13.12
C ALA A 16 2.10 -5.09 -14.34
N GLY A 17 2.25 -6.27 -14.93
CA GLY A 17 3.21 -6.49 -16.01
C GLY A 17 4.63 -6.12 -15.60
N LEU A 18 5.00 -6.37 -14.33
CA LEU A 18 6.29 -5.94 -13.79
C LEU A 18 7.44 -6.62 -14.51
N LYS A 19 8.37 -5.80 -14.98
CA LYS A 19 9.62 -6.23 -15.58
C LYS A 19 10.77 -5.94 -14.64
N LEU A 20 11.61 -6.95 -14.43
CA LEU A 20 12.88 -6.79 -13.75
C LEU A 20 13.94 -6.37 -14.78
N MET A 21 14.69 -5.33 -14.45
CA MET A 21 15.74 -4.79 -15.33
C MET A 21 17.01 -4.56 -14.51
N GLU A 22 18.14 -4.90 -15.09
CA GLU A 22 19.45 -4.58 -14.53
C GLU A 22 20.08 -3.41 -15.30
N SER A 23 20.93 -2.63 -14.63
CA SER A 23 21.78 -1.66 -15.30
C SER A 23 22.84 -2.36 -16.13
N GLU A 24 23.44 -1.66 -17.11
CA GLU A 24 24.48 -2.22 -17.98
C GLU A 24 25.69 -2.76 -17.21
N ASP A 25 26.01 -2.18 -16.06
CA ASP A 25 27.10 -2.62 -15.18
C ASP A 25 26.69 -3.71 -14.18
N GLY A 26 25.41 -4.15 -14.20
CA GLY A 26 24.87 -5.21 -13.33
C GLY A 26 24.70 -4.83 -11.86
N LYS A 27 24.94 -3.55 -11.49
CA LYS A 27 24.89 -3.11 -10.08
C LYS A 27 23.50 -2.73 -9.61
N ASP A 28 22.72 -2.11 -10.48
CA ASP A 28 21.42 -1.58 -10.16
C ASP A 28 20.31 -2.52 -10.65
N LEU A 29 19.31 -2.75 -9.81
CA LEU A 29 18.15 -3.54 -10.11
C LEU A 29 16.90 -2.65 -10.08
N PHE A 30 16.09 -2.75 -11.12
CA PHE A 30 14.87 -1.96 -11.28
C PHE A 30 13.65 -2.86 -11.46
N MET A 31 12.50 -2.38 -11.01
CA MET A 31 11.18 -2.91 -11.39
C MET A 31 10.41 -1.82 -12.14
N GLN A 32 9.76 -2.18 -13.24
CA GLN A 32 8.97 -1.27 -14.06
C GLN A 32 7.66 -1.93 -14.46
N GLY A 33 6.56 -1.17 -14.46
CA GLY A 33 5.25 -1.65 -14.86
C GLY A 33 4.13 -0.74 -14.41
N LEU A 34 2.93 -1.28 -14.34
CA LEU A 34 1.73 -0.60 -13.85
C LEU A 34 1.81 -0.49 -12.32
N PHE A 35 1.76 0.74 -11.80
CA PHE A 35 1.84 1.01 -10.35
C PHE A 35 0.50 1.36 -9.73
N ILE A 36 -0.40 1.94 -10.50
CA ILE A 36 -1.77 2.24 -10.08
C ILE A 36 -2.72 2.21 -11.28
N GLN A 37 -3.88 1.56 -11.13
CA GLN A 37 -4.88 1.40 -12.18
C GLN A 37 -6.08 2.30 -11.93
N GLY A 38 -6.47 3.06 -12.97
CA GLY A 38 -7.66 3.88 -12.96
C GLY A 38 -8.86 3.24 -13.68
N GLU A 39 -10.02 3.85 -13.51
CA GLU A 39 -11.31 3.51 -14.16
C GLU A 39 -11.78 2.05 -14.00
N THR A 40 -11.00 1.24 -13.30
CA THR A 40 -11.28 -0.19 -13.05
C THR A 40 -11.56 -0.42 -11.58
N LYS A 41 -12.58 -1.23 -11.29
CA LYS A 41 -12.90 -1.61 -9.93
C LYS A 41 -11.84 -2.60 -9.42
N ASN A 42 -11.10 -2.21 -8.40
CA ASN A 42 -10.05 -3.03 -7.81
C ASN A 42 -10.59 -4.06 -6.80
N GLN A 43 -9.69 -4.84 -6.20
CA GLN A 43 -10.05 -5.89 -5.23
C GLN A 43 -10.70 -5.33 -3.96
N ASN A 44 -10.44 -4.06 -3.60
CA ASN A 44 -11.07 -3.37 -2.47
C ASN A 44 -12.44 -2.77 -2.83
N GLY A 45 -12.94 -3.01 -4.04
CA GLY A 45 -14.20 -2.48 -4.55
C GLY A 45 -14.14 -0.99 -4.91
N ARG A 46 -12.94 -0.40 -5.03
CA ARG A 46 -12.71 1.01 -5.34
C ARG A 46 -12.45 1.24 -6.81
N VAL A 47 -12.88 2.42 -7.28
CA VAL A 47 -12.59 2.91 -8.62
C VAL A 47 -11.89 4.25 -8.49
N TYR A 48 -10.69 4.36 -9.03
CA TYR A 48 -9.94 5.60 -9.10
C TYR A 48 -10.25 6.29 -10.44
N PRO A 49 -10.90 7.45 -10.43
CA PRO A 49 -11.11 8.21 -11.67
C PRO A 49 -9.77 8.57 -12.31
N LYS A 50 -9.74 8.62 -13.63
CA LYS A 50 -8.57 9.06 -14.40
C LYS A 50 -7.97 10.35 -13.86
N SER A 51 -8.80 11.32 -13.51
CA SER A 51 -8.35 12.61 -12.95
C SER A 51 -7.63 12.48 -11.61
N GLU A 52 -7.98 11.50 -10.78
CA GLU A 52 -7.28 11.24 -9.52
C GLU A 52 -5.92 10.57 -9.77
N ILE A 53 -5.85 9.66 -10.75
CA ILE A 53 -4.57 9.05 -11.17
C ILE A 53 -3.63 10.11 -11.76
N GLU A 54 -4.13 10.99 -12.64
CA GLU A 54 -3.34 12.08 -13.23
C GLU A 54 -2.76 12.99 -12.13
N LYS A 55 -3.56 13.38 -11.14
CA LYS A 55 -3.10 14.17 -9.99
C LYS A 55 -2.03 13.45 -9.17
N ALA A 56 -2.25 12.16 -8.86
CA ALA A 56 -1.32 11.35 -8.09
C ALA A 56 0.03 11.20 -8.82
N VAL A 57 0.01 10.89 -10.11
CA VAL A 57 1.22 10.80 -10.94
C VAL A 57 1.93 12.14 -11.01
N GLU A 58 1.20 13.24 -11.23
CA GLU A 58 1.81 14.58 -11.30
C GLU A 58 2.40 15.03 -9.96
N SER A 59 1.77 14.64 -8.83
CA SER A 59 2.31 14.88 -7.50
C SER A 59 3.68 14.20 -7.33
N VAL A 60 3.79 12.92 -7.68
CA VAL A 60 5.07 12.19 -7.62
C VAL A 60 6.11 12.80 -8.60
N ARG A 61 5.71 13.08 -9.84
CA ARG A 61 6.60 13.72 -10.82
C ARG A 61 7.09 15.08 -10.34
N GLY A 62 6.20 15.88 -9.76
CA GLY A 62 6.54 17.19 -9.19
C GLY A 62 7.58 17.09 -8.07
N ARG A 63 7.48 16.07 -7.21
CA ARG A 63 8.49 15.78 -6.18
C ARG A 63 9.82 15.38 -6.80
N LEU A 64 9.83 14.45 -7.74
CA LEU A 64 11.03 13.99 -8.45
C LEU A 64 11.73 15.14 -9.21
N SER A 65 10.97 16.01 -9.88
CA SER A 65 11.52 17.15 -10.64
C SER A 65 12.17 18.22 -9.75
N LYS A 66 11.75 18.29 -8.47
CA LYS A 66 12.38 19.16 -7.45
C LYS A 66 13.60 18.51 -6.80
N GLY A 67 13.99 17.30 -7.23
CA GLY A 67 15.09 16.56 -6.64
C GLY A 67 14.74 15.87 -5.31
N GLU A 68 13.45 15.76 -4.98
CA GLU A 68 13.03 15.00 -3.81
C GLU A 68 13.17 13.49 -4.08
N THR A 69 13.59 12.75 -3.06
CA THR A 69 13.63 11.28 -3.12
C THR A 69 12.30 10.72 -2.65
N VAL A 70 11.62 9.99 -3.53
CA VAL A 70 10.39 9.26 -3.18
C VAL A 70 10.77 7.84 -2.77
N LEU A 71 10.81 7.63 -1.45
CA LEU A 71 11.17 6.33 -0.86
C LEU A 71 9.97 5.40 -0.85
N GLY A 72 10.23 4.09 -1.03
CA GLY A 72 9.23 3.04 -0.87
C GLY A 72 9.74 1.92 0.04
N GLU A 73 8.82 1.22 0.66
CA GLU A 73 9.10 0.22 1.68
C GLU A 73 8.89 -1.20 1.15
N LEU A 74 9.52 -2.17 1.80
CA LEU A 74 9.22 -3.59 1.60
C LEU A 74 8.11 -3.98 2.58
N ASP A 75 7.08 -4.61 2.03
CA ASP A 75 5.81 -4.89 2.67
C ASP A 75 4.99 -3.62 3.00
N HIS A 76 3.73 -3.81 3.39
CA HIS A 76 2.83 -2.70 3.71
C HIS A 76 2.89 -2.36 5.19
N PRO A 77 3.41 -1.18 5.57
CA PRO A 77 3.20 -0.67 6.90
C PRO A 77 1.76 -0.14 7.03
N GLU A 78 1.26 -0.15 8.25
CA GLU A 78 -0.06 0.40 8.57
C GLU A 78 -0.09 1.93 8.61
N GLU A 79 1.08 2.55 8.58
CA GLU A 79 1.28 3.98 8.69
C GLU A 79 1.45 4.61 7.31
N LEU A 80 0.97 5.85 7.15
CA LEU A 80 1.24 6.63 5.93
C LEU A 80 2.66 7.18 5.91
N GLN A 81 3.27 7.37 7.07
CA GLN A 81 4.64 7.85 7.20
C GLN A 81 5.64 6.76 6.77
N ILE A 82 6.67 7.16 6.02
CA ILE A 82 7.77 6.28 5.64
C ILE A 82 8.64 5.97 6.85
N ASN A 83 8.87 4.68 7.12
CA ASN A 83 9.80 4.21 8.13
C ASN A 83 11.12 3.84 7.44
N LEU A 84 12.20 4.54 7.78
CA LEU A 84 13.51 4.35 7.16
C LEU A 84 14.08 2.94 7.35
N ASP A 85 13.70 2.25 8.42
CA ASP A 85 14.12 0.85 8.67
C ASP A 85 13.53 -0.14 7.64
N ARG A 86 12.46 0.24 6.94
CA ARG A 86 11.75 -0.59 5.96
C ARG A 86 12.01 -0.19 4.51
N VAL A 87 12.73 0.90 4.30
CA VAL A 87 13.01 1.38 2.95
C VAL A 87 13.79 0.33 2.17
N SER A 88 13.28 -0.01 0.99
CA SER A 88 13.86 -1.01 0.09
C SER A 88 14.20 -0.45 -1.29
N HIS A 89 13.56 0.65 -1.68
CA HIS A 89 13.68 1.19 -3.04
C HIS A 89 13.36 2.68 -3.08
N ILE A 90 13.66 3.27 -4.23
CA ILE A 90 13.25 4.64 -4.58
C ILE A 90 12.43 4.61 -5.87
N ILE A 91 11.41 5.44 -5.95
CA ILE A 91 10.69 5.67 -7.20
C ILE A 91 11.55 6.60 -8.06
N THR A 92 11.83 6.17 -9.27
CA THR A 92 12.66 6.95 -10.22
C THR A 92 11.85 7.60 -11.32
N GLU A 93 10.68 7.05 -11.62
CA GLU A 93 9.80 7.56 -12.67
C GLU A 93 8.35 7.22 -12.40
N MET A 94 7.44 8.13 -12.71
CA MET A 94 6.02 7.86 -12.89
C MET A 94 5.48 8.64 -14.07
N VAL A 95 4.65 7.98 -14.91
CA VAL A 95 4.00 8.59 -16.08
C VAL A 95 2.56 8.07 -16.18
N CYS A 96 1.69 8.90 -16.78
CA CYS A 96 0.32 8.44 -17.11
C CYS A 96 0.33 7.72 -18.47
N ASP A 97 -0.41 6.63 -18.55
CA ASP A 97 -0.76 5.94 -19.79
C ASP A 97 -2.27 5.70 -19.80
N GLY A 98 -2.99 6.49 -20.57
CA GLY A 98 -4.46 6.47 -20.56
C GLY A 98 -5.05 6.89 -19.22
N SER A 99 -5.66 5.93 -18.51
CA SER A 99 -6.20 6.08 -17.15
C SER A 99 -5.26 5.59 -16.06
N ASP A 100 -4.14 4.98 -16.44
CA ASP A 100 -3.26 4.24 -15.55
C ASP A 100 -1.97 5.02 -15.24
N GLY A 101 -1.36 4.73 -14.09
CA GLY A 101 -0.06 5.23 -13.71
C GLY A 101 1.01 4.14 -13.84
N LEU A 102 1.90 4.31 -14.80
CA LEU A 102 3.08 3.47 -14.97
C LEU A 102 4.23 4.04 -14.16
N GLY A 103 5.11 3.16 -13.67
CA GLY A 103 6.24 3.59 -12.87
C GLY A 103 7.47 2.74 -13.03
N LYS A 104 8.58 3.29 -12.56
CA LYS A 104 9.87 2.61 -12.42
C LYS A 104 10.42 2.89 -11.03
N LEU A 105 10.90 1.86 -10.37
CA LEU A 105 11.58 1.94 -9.10
C LEU A 105 12.95 1.28 -9.17
N LYS A 106 13.88 1.78 -8.36
CA LYS A 106 15.25 1.25 -8.19
C LYS A 106 15.37 0.65 -6.80
N ILE A 107 15.76 -0.61 -6.72
CA ILE A 107 16.08 -1.27 -5.46
C ILE A 107 17.43 -0.75 -4.96
N ILE A 108 17.46 -0.28 -3.71
CA ILE A 108 18.65 0.33 -3.11
C ILE A 108 19.29 -0.61 -2.09
N ASP A 109 20.55 -0.36 -1.77
CA ASP A 109 21.35 -1.18 -0.86
C ASP A 109 21.05 -0.86 0.61
N THR A 110 19.85 -1.25 1.05
CA THR A 110 19.39 -1.24 2.44
C THR A 110 19.11 -2.68 2.89
N PRO A 111 18.95 -2.98 4.18
CA PRO A 111 18.58 -4.32 4.63
C PRO A 111 17.34 -4.87 3.92
N MET A 112 16.28 -4.06 3.78
CA MET A 112 15.04 -4.45 3.11
C MET A 112 15.19 -4.51 1.59
N GLY A 113 15.99 -3.62 0.99
CA GLY A 113 16.33 -3.68 -0.44
C GLY A 113 17.13 -4.94 -0.78
N ASN A 114 18.04 -5.38 0.06
CA ASN A 114 18.79 -6.61 -0.13
C ASN A 114 17.90 -7.86 -0.02
N ILE A 115 16.90 -7.85 0.86
CA ILE A 115 15.86 -8.90 0.92
C ILE A 115 15.07 -8.92 -0.39
N ALA A 116 14.55 -7.76 -0.84
CA ALA A 116 13.82 -7.66 -2.10
C ALA A 116 14.66 -8.14 -3.30
N ARG A 117 15.92 -7.70 -3.39
CA ARG A 117 16.88 -8.13 -4.41
C ARG A 117 17.06 -9.65 -4.40
N SER A 118 17.32 -10.24 -3.25
CA SER A 118 17.54 -11.69 -3.10
C SER A 118 16.32 -12.49 -3.53
N LEU A 119 15.12 -12.04 -3.16
CA LEU A 119 13.86 -12.68 -3.56
C LEU A 119 13.65 -12.60 -5.08
N LEU A 120 13.83 -11.42 -5.68
CA LEU A 120 13.63 -11.20 -7.11
C LEU A 120 14.64 -11.99 -7.95
N THR A 121 15.92 -12.01 -7.55
CA THR A 121 16.97 -12.78 -8.26
C THR A 121 16.79 -14.28 -8.10
N ALA A 122 16.16 -14.73 -7.01
CA ALA A 122 15.75 -16.13 -6.84
C ALA A 122 14.46 -16.49 -7.62
N GLY A 123 13.87 -15.53 -8.37
CA GLY A 123 12.66 -15.75 -9.17
C GLY A 123 11.34 -15.57 -8.42
N ALA A 124 11.37 -15.03 -7.20
CA ALA A 124 10.13 -14.72 -6.48
C ALA A 124 9.38 -13.59 -7.21
N LYS A 125 8.06 -13.74 -7.35
CA LYS A 125 7.19 -12.73 -7.92
C LYS A 125 6.75 -11.77 -6.82
N LEU A 126 7.31 -10.56 -6.82
CA LEU A 126 6.87 -9.47 -5.96
C LEU A 126 5.94 -8.55 -6.74
N GLY A 127 4.92 -8.06 -6.08
CA GLY A 127 3.98 -7.07 -6.60
C GLY A 127 4.31 -5.66 -6.11
N VAL A 128 3.46 -4.72 -6.49
CA VAL A 128 3.49 -3.36 -5.98
C VAL A 128 2.15 -2.96 -5.39
N SER A 129 2.17 -1.97 -4.51
CA SER A 129 0.96 -1.43 -3.92
C SER A 129 1.09 0.06 -3.70
N SER A 130 0.14 0.85 -4.21
CA SER A 130 0.06 2.26 -3.90
C SER A 130 -0.43 2.49 -2.48
N ARG A 131 0.21 3.41 -1.78
CA ARG A 131 -0.14 3.83 -0.42
C ARG A 131 -0.42 5.33 -0.41
N GLY A 132 -1.57 5.70 0.15
CA GLY A 132 -1.99 7.09 0.21
C GLY A 132 -3.20 7.31 1.08
N SER A 133 -3.79 8.49 0.95
CA SER A 133 -5.03 8.86 1.62
C SER A 133 -6.03 9.45 0.63
N GLY A 134 -7.32 9.39 0.96
CA GLY A 134 -8.37 9.95 0.10
C GLY A 134 -9.75 9.70 0.68
N ASN A 135 -10.75 10.14 -0.06
CA ASN A 135 -12.16 9.92 0.25
C ASN A 135 -12.71 8.81 -0.64
N VAL A 136 -13.61 8.00 -0.09
CA VAL A 136 -14.32 6.95 -0.83
C VAL A 136 -15.82 7.14 -0.59
N ASN A 137 -16.59 7.31 -1.64
CA ASN A 137 -18.04 7.42 -1.55
C ASN A 137 -18.71 6.04 -1.45
N GLU A 138 -20.03 6.02 -1.28
CA GLU A 138 -20.83 4.79 -1.14
C GLU A 138 -20.75 3.86 -2.36
N SER A 139 -20.47 4.40 -3.55
CA SER A 139 -20.30 3.60 -4.79
C SER A 139 -18.86 3.06 -4.97
N GLY A 140 -17.96 3.35 -4.02
CA GLY A 140 -16.57 2.95 -4.11
C GLY A 140 -15.68 3.90 -4.94
N LYS A 141 -16.21 5.04 -5.41
CA LYS A 141 -15.43 6.01 -6.18
C LYS A 141 -14.53 6.82 -5.26
N VAL A 142 -13.24 6.89 -5.61
CA VAL A 142 -12.21 7.64 -4.88
C VAL A 142 -12.17 9.09 -5.34
N SER A 143 -11.92 10.01 -4.39
CA SER A 143 -11.65 11.42 -4.63
C SER A 143 -10.61 11.95 -3.66
N ASP A 144 -9.98 13.07 -4.00
CA ASP A 144 -8.94 13.71 -3.21
C ASP A 144 -7.80 12.75 -2.84
N PHE A 145 -7.40 11.91 -3.80
CA PHE A 145 -6.36 10.92 -3.59
C PHE A 145 -4.98 11.59 -3.51
N ASP A 146 -4.37 11.51 -2.34
CA ASP A 146 -3.01 11.95 -2.08
C ASP A 146 -2.09 10.73 -1.91
N ILE A 147 -1.23 10.52 -2.91
CA ILE A 147 -0.32 9.38 -2.93
C ILE A 147 0.94 9.68 -2.11
N VAL A 148 1.24 8.82 -1.16
CA VAL A 148 2.48 8.87 -0.37
C VAL A 148 3.62 8.19 -1.12
N THR A 149 3.43 6.94 -1.52
CA THR A 149 4.43 6.13 -2.22
C THR A 149 3.81 4.90 -2.89
N ILE A 150 4.67 4.12 -3.53
CA ILE A 150 4.42 2.77 -4.00
C ILE A 150 5.35 1.84 -3.22
N ASP A 151 4.82 0.80 -2.59
CA ASP A 151 5.57 -0.19 -1.83
C ASP A 151 5.76 -1.48 -2.64
N ILE A 152 6.85 -2.23 -2.37
CA ILE A 152 7.04 -3.59 -2.88
C ILE A 152 6.38 -4.56 -1.91
N VAL A 153 5.52 -5.45 -2.41
CA VAL A 153 4.75 -6.39 -1.60
C VAL A 153 4.87 -7.81 -2.11
N ALA A 154 4.78 -8.79 -1.20
CA ALA A 154 4.74 -10.18 -1.59
C ALA A 154 3.47 -10.49 -2.38
N GLN A 155 3.58 -11.29 -3.44
CA GLN A 155 2.42 -11.78 -4.15
C GLN A 155 1.72 -12.85 -3.31
N PRO A 156 0.42 -12.72 -3.04
CA PRO A 156 -0.31 -13.73 -2.31
C PRO A 156 -0.49 -15.01 -3.12
N SER A 157 -0.35 -16.12 -2.42
CA SER A 157 -0.62 -17.45 -2.98
C SER A 157 -2.11 -17.75 -3.17
N ALA A 158 -3.03 -16.93 -2.59
CA ALA A 158 -4.47 -17.04 -2.77
C ALA A 158 -5.13 -15.65 -2.76
N PRO A 159 -6.05 -15.34 -3.71
CA PRO A 159 -6.75 -14.06 -3.77
C PRO A 159 -7.54 -13.72 -2.50
N ASP A 160 -8.00 -14.74 -1.78
CA ASP A 160 -8.86 -14.60 -0.60
C ASP A 160 -8.10 -14.68 0.74
N ALA A 161 -6.76 -14.83 0.73
CA ALA A 161 -5.95 -15.09 1.92
C ALA A 161 -5.33 -13.81 2.55
N TYR A 162 -5.95 -12.62 2.37
CA TYR A 162 -5.40 -11.37 2.89
C TYR A 162 -6.01 -10.92 4.21
N PRO A 163 -5.22 -10.93 5.28
CA PRO A 163 -5.52 -10.15 6.49
C PRO A 163 -5.66 -8.64 6.21
N LYS A 164 -5.00 -8.11 5.16
CA LYS A 164 -4.90 -6.67 4.87
C LYS A 164 -6.23 -5.99 4.51
N THR A 165 -7.09 -6.64 3.73
CA THR A 165 -8.43 -6.10 3.46
C THR A 165 -9.28 -6.04 4.74
N ILE A 166 -9.06 -6.99 5.65
CA ILE A 166 -9.72 -7.02 6.96
C ILE A 166 -9.19 -5.87 7.83
N TYR A 167 -7.88 -5.64 7.87
CA TYR A 167 -7.26 -4.56 8.66
C TYR A 167 -7.67 -3.17 8.15
N GLU A 168 -7.66 -2.95 6.86
CA GLU A 168 -8.11 -1.68 6.28
C GLU A 168 -9.60 -1.45 6.51
N SER A 169 -10.42 -2.48 6.30
CA SER A 169 -11.86 -2.44 6.59
C SER A 169 -12.12 -2.18 8.07
N LEU A 170 -11.40 -2.86 8.97
CA LEU A 170 -11.50 -2.64 10.42
C LEU A 170 -11.05 -1.24 10.82
N PHE A 171 -9.93 -0.74 10.27
CA PHE A 171 -9.43 0.61 10.58
C PHE A 171 -10.41 1.69 10.12
N ASN A 172 -11.02 1.51 8.96
CA ASN A 172 -11.99 2.45 8.39
C ASN A 172 -13.41 2.30 8.96
N MET A 173 -13.70 1.27 9.77
CA MET A 173 -14.95 1.15 10.51
C MET A 173 -15.01 2.19 11.64
N ARG A 174 -16.24 2.59 12.02
CA ARG A 174 -16.45 3.49 13.16
C ARG A 174 -15.86 2.85 14.45
N GLY A 175 -14.83 3.46 15.00
CA GLY A 175 -14.09 2.94 16.16
C GLY A 175 -12.95 1.95 15.82
N GLY A 176 -12.73 1.63 14.53
CA GLY A 176 -11.71 0.69 14.09
C GLY A 176 -10.29 1.13 14.43
N ALA A 177 -9.99 2.43 14.36
CA ALA A 177 -8.71 2.99 14.79
C ALA A 177 -8.43 2.72 16.28
N VAL A 178 -9.46 2.85 17.14
CA VAL A 178 -9.32 2.57 18.59
C VAL A 178 -9.06 1.09 18.85
N ILE A 179 -9.73 0.20 18.12
CA ILE A 179 -9.54 -1.25 18.22
C ILE A 179 -8.11 -1.61 17.80
N PHE A 180 -7.63 -0.97 16.76
CA PHE A 180 -6.30 -1.19 16.21
C PHE A 180 -5.19 -0.70 17.15
N ASP A 181 -5.29 0.54 17.64
CA ASP A 181 -4.34 1.09 18.62
C ASP A 181 -4.32 0.26 19.91
N THR A 182 -5.49 -0.26 20.32
CA THR A 182 -5.60 -1.15 21.48
C THR A 182 -4.93 -2.51 21.20
N ALA A 183 -5.08 -3.06 19.99
CA ALA A 183 -4.46 -4.32 19.61
C ALA A 183 -2.92 -4.21 19.54
N GLN A 184 -2.38 -3.09 19.07
CA GLN A 184 -0.93 -2.81 19.14
C GLN A 184 -0.44 -2.69 20.58
N ALA A 185 -1.18 -2.00 21.44
CA ALA A 185 -0.81 -1.86 22.85
C ALA A 185 -0.77 -3.20 23.59
N VAL A 186 -1.63 -4.17 23.21
CA VAL A 186 -1.69 -5.53 23.79
C VAL A 186 -0.39 -6.32 23.63
N THR A 187 0.37 -6.07 22.56
CA THR A 187 1.66 -6.77 22.34
C THR A 187 2.73 -6.37 23.37
N HIS A 188 2.50 -5.29 24.13
CA HIS A 188 3.47 -4.73 25.06
C HIS A 188 2.94 -4.50 26.48
N ASP A 189 1.62 -4.68 26.72
CA ASP A 189 0.99 -4.40 28.02
C ASP A 189 -0.18 -5.37 28.33
N ASN A 190 0.00 -6.17 29.37
CA ASN A 190 -1.02 -7.11 29.88
C ASN A 190 -2.32 -6.43 30.38
N SER A 191 -2.31 -5.13 30.65
CA SER A 191 -3.52 -4.37 31.01
C SER A 191 -4.34 -4.03 29.79
N ALA A 192 -3.70 -3.73 28.67
CA ALA A 192 -4.32 -3.51 27.37
C ALA A 192 -4.98 -4.79 26.84
N GLU A 193 -4.37 -5.97 27.05
CA GLU A 193 -4.95 -7.27 26.72
C GLU A 193 -6.31 -7.48 27.41
N ARG A 194 -6.36 -7.26 28.71
CA ARG A 194 -7.61 -7.39 29.49
C ARG A 194 -8.68 -6.40 29.04
N HIS A 195 -8.29 -5.20 28.67
CA HIS A 195 -9.21 -4.19 28.14
C HIS A 195 -9.78 -4.62 26.78
N LEU A 196 -8.93 -5.08 25.87
CA LEU A 196 -9.32 -5.60 24.55
C LEU A 196 -10.28 -6.76 24.64
N MET A 197 -9.97 -7.76 25.50
CA MET A 197 -10.83 -8.92 25.74
C MET A 197 -12.21 -8.52 26.26
N LYS A 198 -12.28 -7.50 27.10
CA LYS A 198 -13.54 -6.97 27.62
C LYS A 198 -14.36 -6.29 26.52
N GLN A 199 -13.73 -5.53 25.63
CA GLN A 199 -14.38 -4.88 24.50
C GLN A 199 -14.88 -5.90 23.46
N ILE A 200 -14.07 -6.90 23.12
CA ILE A 200 -14.45 -8.00 22.22
C ILE A 200 -15.64 -8.78 22.79
N THR A 201 -15.61 -9.09 24.08
CA THR A 201 -16.71 -9.83 24.75
C THR A 201 -18.02 -9.01 24.75
N SER A 202 -17.93 -7.69 24.95
CA SER A 202 -19.09 -6.80 24.87
C SER A 202 -19.67 -6.77 23.45
N PHE A 203 -18.81 -6.64 22.44
CA PHE A 203 -19.19 -6.62 21.03
C PHE A 203 -19.86 -7.94 20.58
N ILE A 204 -19.31 -9.10 20.99
CA ILE A 204 -19.91 -10.41 20.69
C ILE A 204 -21.30 -10.53 21.34
N ARG A 205 -21.48 -10.02 22.56
CA ARG A 205 -22.81 -10.02 23.22
C ARG A 205 -23.81 -9.15 22.48
N GLU A 206 -23.41 -8.00 21.97
CA GLU A 206 -24.28 -7.11 21.17
C GLU A 206 -24.68 -7.74 19.83
N LEU A 207 -23.78 -8.52 19.19
CA LEU A 207 -24.07 -9.26 17.97
C LEU A 207 -25.02 -10.43 18.17
N ASN A 208 -24.96 -11.10 19.32
CA ASN A 208 -25.80 -12.26 19.64
C ASN A 208 -27.18 -11.88 20.18
N LEU A 209 -27.47 -10.59 20.38
CA LEU A 209 -28.76 -10.07 20.85
C LEU A 209 -29.65 -9.56 19.70
N LYS A 210 -29.27 -9.79 18.46
CA LYS A 210 -30.08 -9.57 17.26
C LYS A 210 -30.35 -10.90 16.60
#